data_70c40ac3ef44e8f7d83f16d0abfffb1f
#
_entry.id   70c40ac3ef44e8f7d83f16d0abfffb1f
#
_cell.length_a   1.000
_cell.length_b   1.000
_cell.length_c   1.000
_cell.angle_alpha   90.00
_cell.angle_beta   90.00
_cell.angle_gamma   90.00
#
_symmetry.space_group_name_H-M   'P 1'
#
loop_
_entity.id
_entity.type
_entity.pdbx_description
1 polymer ?
#
loop_
_entity_poly.entity_id
_entity_poly.type
_entity_poly.pdbx_seq_one_letter_code
_entity_poly.pdbx_strand_id
1 'polypeptide(L)'
;LFPDPKRREAVLGWTQAFSSVGGLMVTGAYFLAVHFAESLPAIAGSHAPWRYTLISGVIPALPLIVIRPFLPESPAWRVKKEAGTLKRPSLAAIFQGDLKKVTLVTTLMFACSYGAAFGAIQHVPRIVPGLAEVSVLPRLDQQKVVSGVQAFQEFGGLAGRMILAFLAVRIVSRRRLLRL
;
A
#
# COMPACT_ATOMS: atom_id res chain seq x y z
N LEU A 1 4.99 6.44 21.88
CA LEU A 1 6.19 7.05 21.33
C LEU A 1 6.04 8.56 21.12
N PHE A 2 4.84 9.04 20.74
CA PHE A 2 4.55 10.46 20.50
C PHE A 2 3.37 10.90 21.36
N PRO A 3 3.60 11.53 22.52
CA PRO A 3 2.53 11.97 23.42
C PRO A 3 1.70 13.12 22.82
N ASP A 4 2.33 13.96 21.96
CA ASP A 4 1.64 15.04 21.28
C ASP A 4 0.76 14.50 20.13
N PRO A 5 -0.59 14.74 20.18
CA PRO A 5 -1.51 14.27 19.13
C PRO A 5 -1.16 14.79 17.72
N LYS A 6 -0.70 16.03 17.60
CA LYS A 6 -0.35 16.62 16.29
C LYS A 6 0.87 15.93 15.67
N ARG A 7 1.89 15.67 16.46
CA ARG A 7 3.08 14.93 16.01
C ARG A 7 2.73 13.51 15.63
N ARG A 8 1.87 12.84 16.41
CA ARG A 8 1.41 11.49 16.12
C ARG A 8 0.64 11.42 14.79
N GLU A 9 -0.27 12.36 14.54
CA GLU A 9 -1.03 12.42 13.28
C GLU A 9 -0.11 12.72 12.08
N ALA A 10 0.86 13.62 12.23
CA ALA A 10 1.84 13.89 11.19
C ALA A 10 2.68 12.65 10.86
N VAL A 11 3.20 11.95 11.88
CA VAL A 11 3.98 10.71 11.67
C VAL A 11 3.15 9.63 10.99
N LEU A 12 1.88 9.45 11.40
CA LEU A 12 0.97 8.48 10.76
C LEU A 12 0.72 8.85 9.29
N GLY A 13 0.48 10.13 8.99
CA GLY A 13 0.29 10.61 7.62
C GLY A 13 1.51 10.34 6.73
N TRP A 14 2.70 10.67 7.21
CA TRP A 14 3.95 10.40 6.50
C TRP A 14 4.23 8.90 6.35
N THR A 15 3.94 8.09 7.37
CA THR A 15 4.08 6.63 7.28
C THR A 15 3.19 6.06 6.16
N GLN A 16 1.97 6.58 6.01
CA GLN A 16 1.09 6.20 4.90
C GLN A 16 1.63 6.63 3.53
N ALA A 17 2.23 7.81 3.43
CA ALA A 17 2.89 8.26 2.20
C ALA A 17 4.07 7.34 1.83
N PHE A 18 4.88 6.94 2.82
CA PHE A 18 5.99 5.99 2.62
C PHE A 18 5.52 4.61 2.13
N SER A 19 4.31 4.18 2.44
CA SER A 19 3.78 2.91 1.92
C SER A 19 3.71 2.88 0.39
N SER A 20 3.56 4.04 -0.26
CA SER A 20 3.58 4.18 -1.73
C SER A 20 4.96 3.94 -2.34
N VAL A 21 6.02 4.16 -1.58
CA VAL A 21 7.39 3.85 -2.04
C VAL A 21 7.52 2.35 -2.31
N GLY A 22 6.88 1.51 -1.47
CA GLY A 22 6.81 0.06 -1.70
C GLY A 22 6.13 -0.28 -3.03
N GLY A 23 5.01 0.36 -3.34
CA GLY A 23 4.31 0.20 -4.64
C GLY A 23 5.21 0.60 -5.82
N LEU A 24 5.89 1.74 -5.73
CA LEU A 24 6.85 2.18 -6.74
C LEU A 24 8.03 1.21 -6.89
N MET A 25 8.55 0.66 -5.80
CA MET A 25 9.62 -0.34 -5.86
C MET A 25 9.18 -1.61 -6.61
N VAL A 26 7.98 -2.11 -6.33
CA VAL A 26 7.43 -3.30 -7.03
C VAL A 26 7.20 -2.98 -8.51
N THR A 27 6.62 -1.82 -8.81
CA THR A 27 6.39 -1.38 -10.20
C THR A 27 7.70 -1.18 -10.94
N GLY A 28 8.71 -0.57 -10.30
CA GLY A 28 10.06 -0.43 -10.84
C GLY A 28 10.72 -1.78 -11.10
N ALA A 29 10.61 -2.73 -10.18
CA ALA A 29 11.12 -4.09 -10.36
C ALA A 29 10.43 -4.80 -11.53
N TYR A 30 9.11 -4.66 -11.66
CA TYR A 30 8.35 -5.20 -12.78
C TYR A 30 8.76 -4.54 -14.11
N PHE A 31 8.89 -3.21 -14.14
CA PHE A 31 9.35 -2.48 -15.30
C PHE A 31 10.72 -2.97 -15.77
N LEU A 32 11.69 -3.09 -14.85
CA LEU A 32 13.02 -3.62 -15.16
C LEU A 32 12.95 -5.08 -15.64
N ALA A 33 12.17 -5.91 -14.96
CA ALA A 33 12.00 -7.30 -15.34
C ALA A 33 11.43 -7.47 -16.76
N VAL A 34 10.46 -6.63 -17.17
CA VAL A 34 9.89 -6.66 -18.52
C VAL A 34 10.90 -6.20 -19.59
N HIS A 35 11.70 -5.16 -19.28
CA HIS A 35 12.64 -4.61 -20.26
C HIS A 35 13.91 -5.44 -20.42
N PHE A 36 14.33 -6.13 -19.36
CA PHE A 36 15.56 -6.92 -19.33
C PHE A 36 15.32 -8.44 -19.23
N ALA A 37 14.09 -8.90 -19.43
CA ALA A 37 13.70 -10.32 -19.27
C ALA A 37 14.64 -11.27 -20.03
N GLU A 38 14.96 -10.95 -21.28
CA GLU A 38 15.77 -11.82 -22.16
C GLU A 38 17.26 -11.85 -21.78
N SER A 39 17.75 -10.79 -21.10
CA SER A 39 19.15 -10.73 -20.62
C SER A 39 19.34 -11.36 -19.24
N LEU A 40 18.26 -11.67 -18.53
CA LEU A 40 18.31 -12.30 -17.21
C LEU A 40 18.35 -13.82 -17.33
N PRO A 41 18.97 -14.54 -16.37
CA PRO A 41 18.98 -16.00 -16.37
C PRO A 41 17.57 -16.58 -16.35
N ALA A 42 17.27 -17.60 -17.15
CA ALA A 42 15.97 -18.24 -17.16
C ALA A 42 15.63 -18.87 -15.81
N ILE A 43 14.46 -18.55 -15.27
CA ILE A 43 13.96 -19.11 -14.02
C ILE A 43 12.90 -20.16 -14.37
N ALA A 44 13.12 -21.42 -13.92
CA ALA A 44 12.27 -22.55 -14.23
C ALA A 44 11.97 -22.68 -15.75
N GLY A 45 13.00 -22.54 -16.57
CA GLY A 45 12.91 -22.72 -18.03
C GLY A 45 12.24 -21.60 -18.80
N SER A 46 11.99 -20.42 -18.19
CA SER A 46 11.41 -19.28 -18.92
C SER A 46 11.90 -17.93 -18.39
N HIS A 47 11.82 -16.91 -19.26
CA HIS A 47 12.14 -15.51 -18.96
C HIS A 47 10.89 -14.70 -18.58
N ALA A 48 9.94 -15.31 -17.85
CA ALA A 48 8.67 -14.66 -17.50
C ALA A 48 8.90 -13.51 -16.48
N PRO A 49 8.59 -12.23 -16.81
CA PRO A 49 8.92 -11.06 -15.98
C PRO A 49 8.35 -11.12 -14.56
N TRP A 50 7.18 -11.71 -14.37
CA TRP A 50 6.55 -11.82 -13.06
C TRP A 50 7.40 -12.62 -12.05
N ARG A 51 8.20 -13.60 -12.51
CA ARG A 51 9.05 -14.41 -11.63
C ARG A 51 10.18 -13.57 -11.03
N TYR A 52 10.82 -12.73 -11.83
CA TYR A 52 11.87 -11.81 -11.36
C TYR A 52 11.29 -10.78 -10.39
N THR A 53 10.08 -10.27 -10.68
CA THR A 53 9.37 -9.34 -9.80
C THR A 53 9.07 -9.97 -8.44
N LEU A 54 8.61 -11.22 -8.39
CA LEU A 54 8.38 -11.92 -7.14
C LEU A 54 9.66 -12.15 -6.34
N ILE A 55 10.75 -12.55 -7.00
CA ILE A 55 12.04 -12.76 -6.35
C ILE A 55 12.60 -11.44 -5.81
N SER A 56 12.47 -10.33 -6.55
CA SER A 56 12.90 -9.02 -6.09
C SER A 56 12.21 -8.57 -4.81
N GLY A 57 10.98 -9.04 -4.55
CA GLY A 57 10.25 -8.78 -3.31
C GLY A 57 10.91 -9.36 -2.05
N VAL A 58 11.83 -10.31 -2.19
CA VAL A 58 12.60 -10.85 -1.07
C VAL A 58 13.64 -9.82 -0.57
N ILE A 59 14.17 -8.98 -1.47
CA ILE A 59 15.22 -8.01 -1.14
C ILE A 59 14.82 -7.07 0.01
N PRO A 60 13.66 -6.38 -0.03
CA PRO A 60 13.23 -5.53 1.09
C PRO A 60 12.80 -6.33 2.34
N ALA A 61 12.54 -7.62 2.22
CA ALA A 61 12.20 -8.45 3.37
C ALA A 61 13.44 -8.87 4.20
N LEU A 62 14.61 -8.99 3.57
CA LEU A 62 15.85 -9.39 4.26
C LEU A 62 16.21 -8.46 5.43
N PRO A 63 16.24 -7.11 5.28
CA PRO A 63 16.48 -6.21 6.39
C PRO A 63 15.48 -6.39 7.54
N LEU A 64 14.22 -6.69 7.25
CA LEU A 64 13.19 -6.90 8.28
C LEU A 64 13.47 -8.15 9.12
N ILE A 65 13.96 -9.22 8.50
CA ILE A 65 14.34 -10.45 9.22
C ILE A 65 15.48 -10.15 10.20
N VAL A 66 16.45 -9.33 9.77
CA VAL A 66 17.62 -8.96 10.60
C VAL A 66 17.24 -7.97 11.71
N ILE A 67 16.39 -6.97 11.41
CA ILE A 67 16.04 -5.90 12.35
C ILE A 67 15.00 -6.37 13.39
N ARG A 68 14.10 -7.29 13.02
CA ARG A 68 12.99 -7.73 13.89
C ARG A 68 13.41 -8.17 15.30
N PRO A 69 14.48 -8.94 15.52
CA PRO A 69 14.91 -9.33 16.87
C PRO A 69 15.36 -8.16 17.74
N PHE A 70 15.79 -7.05 17.13
CA PHE A 70 16.30 -5.86 17.82
C PHE A 70 15.21 -4.81 18.07
N LEU A 71 13.99 -4.99 17.51
CA LEU A 71 12.90 -4.06 17.74
C LEU A 71 12.32 -4.23 19.14
N PRO A 72 12.38 -3.19 19.99
CA PRO A 72 11.79 -3.26 21.31
C PRO A 72 10.26 -3.29 21.24
N GLU A 73 9.65 -4.06 22.13
CA GLU A 73 8.19 -4.04 22.29
C GLU A 73 7.68 -2.66 22.72
N SER A 74 6.46 -2.33 22.32
CA SER A 74 5.82 -1.05 22.68
C SER A 74 5.82 -0.87 24.22
N PRO A 75 6.33 0.26 24.75
CA PRO A 75 6.30 0.54 26.19
C PRO A 75 4.88 0.47 26.77
N ALA A 76 3.88 0.96 26.05
CA ALA A 76 2.49 0.90 26.47
C ALA A 76 1.96 -0.54 26.58
N TRP A 77 2.42 -1.43 25.70
CA TRP A 77 2.08 -2.84 25.76
C TRP A 77 2.74 -3.54 26.94
N ARG A 78 4.04 -3.25 27.20
CA ARG A 78 4.76 -3.79 28.36
C ARG A 78 4.08 -3.42 29.69
N VAL A 79 3.77 -2.14 29.88
CA VAL A 79 3.07 -1.67 31.08
C VAL A 79 1.74 -2.39 31.28
N LYS A 80 0.94 -2.56 30.26
CA LYS A 80 -0.34 -3.29 30.35
C LYS A 80 -0.16 -4.77 30.62
N LYS A 81 0.89 -5.38 30.07
CA LYS A 81 1.21 -6.79 30.28
C LYS A 81 1.66 -7.04 31.71
N GLU A 82 2.56 -6.20 32.24
CA GLU A 82 3.06 -6.27 33.60
C GLU A 82 1.97 -6.01 34.66
N ALA A 83 1.07 -5.07 34.36
CA ALA A 83 -0.10 -4.79 35.18
C ALA A 83 -1.22 -5.87 35.11
N GLY A 84 -1.08 -6.91 34.27
CA GLY A 84 -2.11 -7.93 34.07
C GLY A 84 -3.41 -7.40 33.44
N THR A 85 -3.41 -6.16 32.95
CA THR A 85 -4.59 -5.49 32.39
C THR A 85 -4.73 -5.64 30.86
N LEU A 86 -3.90 -6.48 30.27
CA LEU A 86 -3.92 -6.73 28.82
C LEU A 86 -5.16 -7.55 28.46
N LYS A 87 -6.22 -6.85 28.03
CA LYS A 87 -7.45 -7.51 27.55
C LYS A 87 -7.28 -7.87 26.07
N ARG A 88 -7.69 -9.08 25.72
CA ARG A 88 -7.79 -9.45 24.28
C ARG A 88 -8.86 -8.61 23.63
N PRO A 89 -8.61 -8.02 22.44
CA PRO A 89 -9.63 -7.27 21.72
C PRO A 89 -10.78 -8.21 21.34
N SER A 90 -12.02 -7.76 21.59
CA SER A 90 -13.24 -8.47 21.20
C SER A 90 -13.83 -7.80 19.96
N LEU A 91 -14.05 -8.57 18.91
CA LEU A 91 -14.73 -8.08 17.71
C LEU A 91 -16.18 -7.66 18.03
N ALA A 92 -16.83 -8.36 18.98
CA ALA A 92 -18.19 -7.99 19.39
C ALA A 92 -18.26 -6.61 20.05
N ALA A 93 -17.20 -6.17 20.73
CA ALA A 93 -17.18 -4.88 21.41
C ALA A 93 -17.30 -3.67 20.46
N ILE A 94 -16.82 -3.78 19.22
CA ILE A 94 -16.92 -2.69 18.23
C ILE A 94 -18.35 -2.52 17.68
N PHE A 95 -19.23 -3.50 17.88
CA PHE A 95 -20.65 -3.44 17.49
C PHE A 95 -21.58 -3.09 18.66
N GLN A 96 -21.04 -2.71 19.82
CA GLN A 96 -21.83 -2.36 21.02
C GLN A 96 -21.81 -0.85 21.28
N GLY A 97 -22.87 -0.34 21.88
CA GLY A 97 -23.02 1.07 22.27
C GLY A 97 -22.75 2.05 21.14
N ASP A 98 -22.08 3.14 21.48
CA ASP A 98 -21.77 4.24 20.55
C ASP A 98 -20.79 3.83 19.42
N LEU A 99 -19.99 2.77 19.65
CA LEU A 99 -19.05 2.28 18.65
C LEU A 99 -19.77 1.64 17.45
N LYS A 100 -20.97 1.08 17.63
CA LYS A 100 -21.74 0.44 16.55
C LYS A 100 -21.92 1.37 15.33
N LYS A 101 -22.39 2.60 15.57
CA LYS A 101 -22.62 3.58 14.50
C LYS A 101 -21.31 3.95 13.80
N VAL A 102 -20.28 4.23 14.57
CA VAL A 102 -18.94 4.56 14.03
C VAL A 102 -18.40 3.40 13.20
N THR A 103 -18.48 2.19 13.72
CA THR A 103 -18.02 0.97 13.02
C THR A 103 -18.73 0.78 11.69
N LEU A 104 -20.08 0.85 11.69
CA LEU A 104 -20.87 0.66 10.46
C LEU A 104 -20.56 1.72 9.41
N VAL A 105 -20.53 3.01 9.80
CA VAL A 105 -20.21 4.11 8.87
C VAL A 105 -18.80 3.97 8.32
N THR A 106 -17.83 3.71 9.18
CA THR A 106 -16.43 3.54 8.76
C THR A 106 -16.27 2.34 7.84
N THR A 107 -16.90 1.21 8.16
CA THR A 107 -16.88 0.01 7.32
C THR A 107 -17.47 0.28 5.94
N LEU A 108 -18.61 0.97 5.86
CA LEU A 108 -19.25 1.32 4.60
C LEU A 108 -18.36 2.26 3.77
N MET A 109 -17.78 3.29 4.39
CA MET A 109 -16.85 4.20 3.73
C MET A 109 -15.63 3.45 3.17
N PHE A 110 -15.04 2.55 3.96
CA PHE A 110 -13.93 1.71 3.51
C PHE A 110 -14.34 0.78 2.37
N ALA A 111 -15.49 0.12 2.47
CA ALA A 111 -16.00 -0.76 1.42
C ALA A 111 -16.16 -0.01 0.09
N CYS A 112 -16.75 1.19 0.10
CA CYS A 112 -16.90 2.01 -1.09
C CYS A 112 -15.53 2.46 -1.66
N SER A 113 -14.63 2.96 -0.80
CA SER A 113 -13.29 3.41 -1.23
C SER A 113 -12.45 2.27 -1.79
N TYR A 114 -12.41 1.14 -1.11
CA TYR A 114 -11.69 -0.04 -1.58
C TYR A 114 -12.36 -0.68 -2.80
N GLY A 115 -13.70 -0.66 -2.88
CA GLY A 115 -14.44 -1.11 -4.06
C GLY A 115 -14.04 -0.33 -5.31
N ALA A 116 -13.93 0.99 -5.22
CA ALA A 116 -13.45 1.82 -6.32
C ALA A 116 -11.97 1.55 -6.66
N ALA A 117 -11.09 1.51 -5.63
CA ALA A 117 -9.66 1.32 -5.83
C ALA A 117 -9.32 -0.07 -6.37
N PHE A 118 -9.84 -1.13 -5.74
CA PHE A 118 -9.53 -2.51 -6.11
C PHE A 118 -10.46 -3.06 -7.20
N GLY A 119 -11.68 -2.56 -7.31
CA GLY A 119 -12.64 -2.95 -8.34
C GLY A 119 -12.37 -2.31 -9.70
N ALA A 120 -11.77 -1.13 -9.76
CA ALA A 120 -11.48 -0.44 -11.01
C ALA A 120 -9.97 -0.28 -11.24
N ILE A 121 -9.27 0.45 -10.35
CA ILE A 121 -7.87 0.85 -10.58
C ILE A 121 -6.93 -0.35 -10.66
N GLN A 122 -7.10 -1.34 -9.78
CA GLN A 122 -6.27 -2.55 -9.76
C GLN A 122 -6.48 -3.47 -10.99
N HIS A 123 -7.58 -3.29 -11.72
CA HIS A 123 -7.82 -4.04 -12.95
C HIS A 123 -7.26 -3.37 -14.21
N VAL A 124 -6.79 -2.12 -14.13
CA VAL A 124 -6.19 -1.41 -15.27
C VAL A 124 -5.13 -2.25 -15.99
N PRO A 125 -4.17 -2.93 -15.29
CA PRO A 125 -3.18 -3.77 -15.97
C PRO A 125 -3.77 -4.93 -16.77
N ARG A 126 -4.97 -5.39 -16.44
CA ARG A 126 -5.68 -6.45 -17.17
C ARG A 126 -6.51 -5.91 -18.34
N ILE A 127 -6.94 -4.65 -18.23
CA ILE A 127 -7.75 -3.97 -19.26
C ILE A 127 -6.85 -3.47 -20.39
N VAL A 128 -5.69 -2.91 -20.07
CA VAL A 128 -4.75 -2.31 -21.03
C VAL A 128 -4.41 -3.23 -22.22
N PRO A 129 -4.10 -4.53 -22.06
CA PRO A 129 -3.84 -5.43 -23.17
C PRO A 129 -5.03 -5.62 -24.12
N GLY A 130 -6.26 -5.37 -23.66
CA GLY A 130 -7.49 -5.46 -24.45
C GLY A 130 -7.83 -4.21 -25.25
N LEU A 131 -7.08 -3.11 -25.10
CA LEU A 131 -7.25 -1.91 -25.90
C LEU A 131 -6.88 -2.18 -27.35
N ALA A 132 -7.64 -1.62 -28.30
CA ALA A 132 -7.47 -1.89 -29.73
C ALA A 132 -6.01 -1.67 -30.21
N GLU A 133 -5.39 -0.59 -29.77
CA GLU A 133 -4.00 -0.24 -30.13
C GLU A 133 -2.95 -1.15 -29.48
N VAL A 134 -3.25 -1.71 -28.30
CA VAL A 134 -2.30 -2.54 -27.54
C VAL A 134 -2.46 -4.01 -27.89
N SER A 135 -3.67 -4.46 -28.19
CA SER A 135 -3.98 -5.87 -28.49
C SER A 135 -3.26 -6.44 -29.72
N VAL A 136 -2.91 -5.57 -30.66
CA VAL A 136 -2.18 -5.92 -31.88
C VAL A 136 -0.65 -6.04 -31.66
N LEU A 137 -0.14 -5.60 -30.52
CA LEU A 137 1.28 -5.66 -30.20
C LEU A 137 1.71 -7.07 -29.78
N PRO A 138 2.99 -7.43 -29.99
CA PRO A 138 3.58 -8.62 -29.38
C PRO A 138 3.40 -8.64 -27.87
N ARG A 139 3.27 -9.82 -27.27
CA ARG A 139 2.97 -9.98 -25.83
C ARG A 139 3.94 -9.23 -24.91
N LEU A 140 5.21 -9.19 -25.27
CA LEU A 140 6.23 -8.46 -24.49
C LEU A 140 5.98 -6.95 -24.51
N ASP A 141 5.62 -6.40 -25.67
CA ASP A 141 5.37 -4.97 -25.81
C ASP A 141 4.04 -4.57 -25.13
N GLN A 142 3.03 -5.44 -25.14
CA GLN A 142 1.84 -5.25 -24.30
C GLN A 142 2.22 -5.11 -22.81
N GLN A 143 3.13 -5.97 -22.32
CA GLN A 143 3.61 -5.91 -20.94
C GLN A 143 4.41 -4.62 -20.66
N LYS A 144 5.18 -4.12 -21.61
CA LYS A 144 5.86 -2.82 -21.47
C LYS A 144 4.86 -1.68 -21.32
N VAL A 145 3.81 -1.65 -22.14
CA VAL A 145 2.72 -0.65 -22.01
C VAL A 145 2.06 -0.74 -20.63
N VAL A 146 1.71 -1.95 -20.19
CA VAL A 146 1.13 -2.19 -18.85
C VAL A 146 2.06 -1.68 -17.75
N SER A 147 3.36 -1.96 -17.82
CA SER A 147 4.31 -1.50 -16.81
C SER A 147 4.43 0.02 -16.76
N GLY A 148 4.36 0.69 -17.90
CA GLY A 148 4.32 2.15 -18.00
C GLY A 148 3.07 2.74 -17.35
N VAL A 149 1.89 2.20 -17.65
CA VAL A 149 0.62 2.63 -17.05
C VAL A 149 0.64 2.45 -15.53
N GLN A 150 1.15 1.31 -15.04
CA GLN A 150 1.32 1.10 -13.59
C GLN A 150 2.26 2.10 -12.95
N ALA A 151 3.37 2.45 -13.61
CA ALA A 151 4.29 3.46 -13.10
C ALA A 151 3.57 4.81 -12.91
N PHE A 152 2.82 5.28 -13.91
CA PHE A 152 2.02 6.51 -13.79
C PHE A 152 0.99 6.44 -12.67
N GLN A 153 0.32 5.30 -12.52
CA GLN A 153 -0.65 5.06 -11.45
C GLN A 153 0.00 5.18 -10.06
N GLU A 154 1.16 4.56 -9.85
CA GLU A 154 1.87 4.59 -8.56
C GLU A 154 2.45 5.99 -8.27
N PHE A 155 2.97 6.70 -9.28
CA PHE A 155 3.39 8.08 -9.12
C PHE A 155 2.23 9.00 -8.73
N GLY A 156 1.09 8.87 -9.40
CA GLY A 156 -0.13 9.61 -9.04
C GLY A 156 -0.60 9.28 -7.62
N GLY A 157 -0.57 8.00 -7.24
CA GLY A 157 -0.90 7.55 -5.90
C GLY A 157 0.04 8.11 -4.82
N LEU A 158 1.35 8.14 -5.09
CA LEU A 158 2.33 8.75 -4.18
C LEU A 158 2.09 10.26 -4.04
N ALA A 159 1.95 10.97 -5.15
CA ALA A 159 1.68 12.40 -5.15
C ALA A 159 0.41 12.75 -4.37
N GLY A 160 -0.68 12.03 -4.61
CA GLY A 160 -1.94 12.21 -3.89
C GLY A 160 -1.81 11.97 -2.38
N ARG A 161 -1.08 10.93 -1.96
CA ARG A 161 -0.84 10.64 -0.53
C ARG A 161 0.06 11.70 0.13
N MET A 162 1.08 12.20 -0.57
CA MET A 162 1.93 13.28 -0.07
C MET A 162 1.13 14.58 0.09
N ILE A 163 0.32 14.94 -0.90
CA ILE A 163 -0.58 16.10 -0.83
C ILE A 163 -1.54 15.94 0.35
N LEU A 164 -2.17 14.78 0.49
CA LEU A 164 -3.09 14.50 1.59
C LEU A 164 -2.39 14.58 2.96
N ALA A 165 -1.18 14.01 3.10
CA ALA A 165 -0.40 14.10 4.33
C ALA A 165 -0.09 15.56 4.70
N PHE A 166 0.31 16.36 3.71
CA PHE A 166 0.55 17.79 3.91
C PHE A 166 -0.71 18.56 4.30
N LEU A 167 -1.83 18.31 3.61
CA LEU A 167 -3.12 18.95 3.91
C LEU A 167 -3.65 18.53 5.28
N ALA A 168 -3.48 17.27 5.68
CA ALA A 168 -3.93 16.76 6.98
C ALA A 168 -3.22 17.46 8.15
N VAL A 169 -1.96 17.86 7.97
CA VAL A 169 -1.24 18.66 8.98
C VAL A 169 -1.69 20.13 9.01
N ARG A 170 -2.06 20.68 7.85
CA ARG A 170 -2.48 22.09 7.71
C ARG A 170 -3.94 22.30 8.08
N ILE A 171 -4.81 21.39 7.73
CA ILE A 171 -6.25 21.50 7.93
C ILE A 171 -6.66 20.78 9.21
N VAL A 172 -6.86 21.55 10.29
CA VAL A 172 -7.25 21.05 11.61
C VAL A 172 -8.62 20.34 11.59
N SER A 173 -9.54 20.76 10.71
CA SER A 173 -10.88 20.19 10.60
C SER A 173 -10.93 19.01 9.64
N ARG A 174 -11.06 17.80 10.18
CA ARG A 174 -11.21 16.55 9.38
C ARG A 174 -12.40 16.60 8.43
N ARG A 175 -13.49 17.27 8.83
CA ARG A 175 -14.69 17.45 7.97
C ARG A 175 -14.39 18.34 6.76
N ARG A 176 -13.55 19.36 6.90
CA ARG A 176 -13.12 20.18 5.76
C ARG A 176 -12.20 19.41 4.83
N LEU A 177 -11.28 18.63 5.40
CA LEU A 177 -10.36 17.79 4.61
C LEU A 177 -11.10 16.76 3.73
N LEU A 178 -12.20 16.17 4.25
CA LEU A 178 -13.00 15.19 3.49
C LEU A 178 -13.95 15.82 2.46
N ARG A 179 -14.10 17.14 2.44
CA ARG A 179 -14.94 17.87 1.46
C ARG A 179 -14.12 18.44 0.29
N LEU A 180 -12.80 18.36 0.36
CA LEU A 180 -11.88 18.71 -0.74
C LEU A 180 -11.69 17.51 -1.67
#